data_f56151dd05750d9867cf4663635b01d7
#
_entry.id   f56151dd05750d9867cf4663635b01d7
#
_cell.length_a   1.000
_cell.length_b   1.000
_cell.length_c   1.000
_cell.angle_alpha   90.00
_cell.angle_beta   90.00
_cell.angle_gamma   90.00
#
_symmetry.space_group_name_H-M   'P 1'
#
loop_
_entity.id
_entity.type
_entity.pdbx_description
1 polymer ?
#
loop_
_entity_poly.entity_id
_entity_poly.type
_entity_poly.pdbx_seq_one_letter_code
_entity_poly.pdbx_strand_id
1 'polypeptide(L)'
;GAWVGVGAFLSGVLAAGLGLRERFEHLFGPVRDLGVALFFLVVGAEALGLLRGLTPWAVGLVLLGLLLKLPLNHLGGARAGLGRKRRLYSALYLVPRGEFNLVLGALALGQGYPLVAQVAVLLVLVSIPLGALLIRYAPEIAQALYPEARPRKRAKRAEGSPVK
;
A
#
# COMPACT_ATOMS: atom_id res chain seq x y z
N GLY A 1 -4.36 18.46 -16.62
CA GLY A 1 -5.35 17.50 -16.29
C GLY A 1 -4.94 16.04 -16.30
N ALA A 2 -5.94 15.17 -16.13
CA ALA A 2 -5.76 13.70 -16.02
C ALA A 2 -5.03 13.09 -17.23
N TRP A 3 -5.20 13.65 -18.41
CA TRP A 3 -4.56 13.19 -19.65
C TRP A 3 -3.03 13.27 -19.63
N VAL A 4 -2.46 14.24 -18.90
CA VAL A 4 -1.00 14.38 -18.75
C VAL A 4 -0.43 13.19 -17.97
N GLY A 5 -1.11 12.77 -16.89
CA GLY A 5 -0.71 11.60 -16.12
C GLY A 5 -0.76 10.30 -16.92
N VAL A 6 -1.84 10.12 -17.70
CA VAL A 6 -1.99 8.95 -18.58
C VAL A 6 -0.89 8.95 -19.66
N GLY A 7 -0.63 10.10 -20.29
CA GLY A 7 0.43 10.24 -21.29
C GLY A 7 1.81 9.93 -20.72
N ALA A 8 2.13 10.46 -19.55
CA ALA A 8 3.40 10.19 -18.87
C ALA A 8 3.57 8.70 -18.52
N PHE A 9 2.50 8.05 -18.03
CA PHE A 9 2.51 6.61 -17.74
C PHE A 9 2.76 5.78 -19.01
N LEU A 10 2.01 6.04 -20.08
CA LEU A 10 2.17 5.31 -21.34
C LEU A 10 3.56 5.51 -21.95
N SER A 11 4.10 6.73 -21.88
CA SER A 11 5.48 7.02 -22.32
C SER A 11 6.51 6.23 -21.52
N GLY A 12 6.31 6.09 -20.21
CA GLY A 12 7.17 5.29 -19.35
C GLY A 12 7.11 3.80 -19.69
N VAL A 13 5.92 3.26 -19.98
CA VAL A 13 5.74 1.85 -20.40
C VAL A 13 6.45 1.61 -21.74
N LEU A 14 6.31 2.51 -22.71
CA LEU A 14 6.99 2.41 -24.01
C LEU A 14 8.51 2.45 -23.84
N ALA A 15 9.04 3.38 -23.05
CA ALA A 15 10.47 3.49 -22.76
C ALA A 15 11.03 2.22 -22.11
N ALA A 16 10.28 1.63 -21.17
CA ALA A 16 10.64 0.36 -20.55
C ALA A 16 10.64 -0.80 -21.55
N GLY A 17 9.65 -0.84 -22.45
CA GLY A 17 9.56 -1.86 -23.52
C GLY A 17 10.70 -1.77 -24.55
N LEU A 18 11.26 -0.58 -24.76
CA LEU A 18 12.41 -0.33 -25.63
C LEU A 18 13.78 -0.58 -24.95
N GLY A 19 13.79 -1.06 -23.70
CA GLY A 19 15.03 -1.30 -22.95
C GLY A 19 15.74 -0.02 -22.47
N LEU A 20 15.08 1.14 -22.55
CA LEU A 20 15.66 2.43 -22.18
C LEU A 20 15.50 2.76 -20.68
N ARG A 21 15.02 1.82 -19.88
CA ARG A 21 14.68 2.01 -18.45
C ARG A 21 15.83 2.61 -17.65
N GLU A 22 17.01 2.01 -17.72
CA GLU A 22 18.17 2.46 -16.93
C GLU A 22 18.62 3.86 -17.32
N ARG A 23 18.59 4.17 -18.61
CA ARG A 23 18.96 5.48 -19.12
C ARG A 23 17.98 6.58 -18.67
N PHE A 24 16.68 6.27 -18.71
CA PHE A 24 15.62 7.16 -18.20
C PHE A 24 15.72 7.34 -16.69
N GLU A 25 15.96 6.27 -15.95
CA GLU A 25 16.07 6.32 -14.50
C GLU A 25 17.27 7.18 -14.04
N HIS A 26 18.38 7.08 -14.75
CA HIS A 26 19.58 7.89 -14.48
C HIS A 26 19.37 9.38 -14.82
N LEU A 27 18.71 9.67 -15.94
CA LEU A 27 18.48 11.07 -16.38
C LEU A 27 17.36 11.75 -15.60
N PHE A 28 16.25 11.07 -15.38
CA PHE A 28 15.03 11.65 -14.80
C PHE A 28 14.85 11.34 -13.31
N GLY A 29 15.65 10.42 -12.75
CA GLY A 29 15.60 10.07 -11.33
C GLY A 29 15.71 11.27 -10.42
N PRO A 30 16.76 12.10 -10.52
CA PRO A 30 16.92 13.31 -9.68
C PRO A 30 15.78 14.31 -9.83
N VAL A 31 15.26 14.50 -11.06
CA VAL A 31 14.13 15.42 -11.33
C VAL A 31 12.84 14.87 -10.70
N ARG A 32 12.61 13.55 -10.83
CA ARG A 32 11.48 12.87 -10.18
C ARG A 32 11.56 13.06 -8.66
N ASP A 33 12.71 12.79 -8.05
CA ASP A 33 12.88 12.83 -6.61
C ASP A 33 12.70 14.26 -6.05
N LEU A 34 13.19 15.27 -6.76
CA LEU A 34 12.90 16.67 -6.46
C LEU A 34 11.42 16.99 -6.58
N GLY A 35 10.78 16.54 -7.66
CA GLY A 35 9.34 16.73 -7.89
C GLY A 35 8.50 16.09 -6.79
N VAL A 36 8.85 14.87 -6.38
CA VAL A 36 8.20 14.14 -5.28
C VAL A 36 8.39 14.89 -3.95
N ALA A 37 9.59 15.38 -3.65
CA ALA A 37 9.86 16.16 -2.44
C ALA A 37 9.05 17.44 -2.38
N LEU A 38 9.00 18.20 -3.48
CA LEU A 38 8.19 19.42 -3.59
C LEU A 38 6.69 19.12 -3.47
N PHE A 39 6.22 18.05 -4.10
CA PHE A 39 4.83 17.61 -3.99
C PHE A 39 4.45 17.32 -2.53
N PHE A 40 5.26 16.54 -1.81
CA PHE A 40 4.98 16.24 -0.40
C PHE A 40 5.09 17.46 0.51
N LEU A 41 5.97 18.41 0.19
CA LEU A 41 6.08 19.68 0.92
C LEU A 41 4.78 20.51 0.80
N VAL A 42 4.29 20.69 -0.42
CA VAL A 42 3.06 21.45 -0.69
C VAL A 42 1.85 20.76 -0.07
N VAL A 43 1.68 19.47 -0.33
CA VAL A 43 0.56 18.68 0.21
C VAL A 43 0.62 18.62 1.74
N GLY A 44 1.82 18.51 2.32
CA GLY A 44 2.00 18.53 3.78
C GLY A 44 1.59 19.88 4.39
N ALA A 45 1.92 21.00 3.73
CA ALA A 45 1.50 22.33 4.17
C ALA A 45 -0.02 22.52 4.10
N GLU A 46 -0.65 22.09 3.00
CA GLU A 46 -2.12 22.10 2.85
C GLU A 46 -2.82 21.18 3.84
N ALA A 47 -2.24 19.99 4.11
CA ALA A 47 -2.76 19.03 5.07
C ALA A 47 -2.89 19.61 6.49
N LEU A 48 -1.93 20.45 6.91
CA LEU A 48 -2.01 21.12 8.22
C LEU A 48 -3.24 22.02 8.34
N GLY A 49 -3.58 22.74 7.27
CA GLY A 49 -4.80 23.55 7.20
C GLY A 49 -6.07 22.72 7.29
N LEU A 50 -6.13 21.59 6.56
CA LEU A 50 -7.25 20.66 6.58
C LEU A 50 -7.44 19.98 7.93
N LEU A 51 -6.35 19.66 8.65
CA LEU A 51 -6.38 19.03 9.96
C LEU A 51 -6.90 19.96 11.06
N ARG A 52 -6.68 21.28 10.94
CA ARG A 52 -7.23 22.27 11.90
C ARG A 52 -8.76 22.36 11.83
N GLY A 53 -9.35 22.10 10.66
CA GLY A 53 -10.80 22.10 10.43
C GLY A 53 -11.42 20.71 10.37
N LEU A 54 -10.85 19.73 11.08
CA LEU A 54 -11.24 18.32 11.00
C LEU A 54 -12.67 18.10 11.43
N THR A 55 -13.44 17.49 10.53
CA THR A 55 -14.84 17.13 10.84
C THR A 55 -14.92 15.72 11.43
N PRO A 56 -15.78 15.46 12.42
CA PRO A 56 -15.96 14.12 12.99
C PRO A 56 -16.32 13.07 11.93
N TRP A 57 -17.04 13.48 10.90
CA TRP A 57 -17.40 12.62 9.76
C TRP A 57 -16.17 12.14 8.97
N ALA A 58 -15.16 12.98 8.79
CA ALA A 58 -13.93 12.58 8.11
C ALA A 58 -13.21 11.47 8.90
N VAL A 59 -13.12 11.61 10.21
CA VAL A 59 -12.53 10.58 11.09
C VAL A 59 -13.34 9.29 11.03
N GLY A 60 -14.67 9.39 11.14
CA GLY A 60 -15.56 8.22 11.05
C GLY A 60 -15.41 7.46 9.74
N LEU A 61 -15.36 8.17 8.60
CA LEU A 61 -15.16 7.56 7.27
C LEU A 61 -13.78 6.89 7.12
N VAL A 62 -12.74 7.49 7.68
CA VAL A 62 -11.39 6.90 7.66
C VAL A 62 -11.34 5.63 8.49
N LEU A 63 -11.88 5.66 9.70
CA LEU A 63 -11.95 4.47 10.56
C LEU A 63 -12.76 3.36 9.92
N LEU A 64 -13.94 3.67 9.38
CA LEU A 64 -14.77 2.72 8.67
C LEU A 64 -14.03 2.12 7.46
N GLY A 65 -13.37 2.96 6.66
CA GLY A 65 -12.59 2.50 5.50
C GLY A 65 -11.44 1.58 5.87
N LEU A 66 -10.73 1.86 6.95
CA LEU A 66 -9.64 1.02 7.45
C LEU A 66 -10.16 -0.31 8.03
N LEU A 67 -11.24 -0.27 8.82
CA LEU A 67 -11.86 -1.46 9.41
C LEU A 67 -12.41 -2.41 8.34
N LEU A 68 -13.06 -1.88 7.32
CA LEU A 68 -13.62 -2.69 6.22
C LEU A 68 -12.53 -3.24 5.30
N LYS A 69 -11.39 -2.58 5.20
CA LYS A 69 -10.33 -2.94 4.26
C LYS A 69 -9.72 -4.31 4.53
N LEU A 70 -9.44 -4.65 5.79
CA LEU A 70 -8.86 -5.93 6.15
C LEU A 70 -9.77 -7.11 5.77
N PRO A 71 -11.06 -7.15 6.19
CA PRO A 71 -11.94 -8.25 5.81
C PRO A 71 -12.22 -8.31 4.31
N LEU A 72 -12.35 -7.16 3.63
CA LEU A 72 -12.55 -7.12 2.18
C LEU A 72 -11.35 -7.65 1.41
N ASN A 73 -10.12 -7.27 1.79
CA ASN A 73 -8.90 -7.79 1.17
C ASN A 73 -8.74 -9.29 1.45
N HIS A 74 -9.06 -9.74 2.66
CA HIS A 74 -9.02 -11.16 3.02
C HIS A 74 -10.04 -11.97 2.20
N LEU A 75 -11.25 -11.43 2.00
CA LEU A 75 -12.29 -12.05 1.18
C LEU A 75 -11.91 -12.08 -0.31
N GLY A 76 -11.33 -10.98 -0.82
CA GLY A 76 -10.77 -10.92 -2.17
C GLY A 76 -9.71 -11.99 -2.42
N GLY A 77 -8.78 -12.15 -1.48
CA GLY A 77 -7.79 -13.22 -1.51
C GLY A 77 -8.40 -14.64 -1.46
N ALA A 78 -9.55 -14.77 -0.78
CA ALA A 78 -10.30 -16.04 -0.76
C ALA A 78 -10.85 -16.38 -2.14
N ARG A 79 -11.46 -15.41 -2.81
CA ARG A 79 -11.99 -15.58 -4.18
C ARG A 79 -10.90 -15.83 -5.21
N ALA A 80 -9.71 -15.26 -4.99
CA ALA A 80 -8.53 -15.50 -5.82
C ALA A 80 -7.84 -16.86 -5.54
N GLY A 81 -8.41 -17.73 -4.72
CA GLY A 81 -7.87 -19.06 -4.43
C GLY A 81 -6.62 -19.08 -3.55
N LEU A 82 -6.26 -17.94 -2.91
CA LEU A 82 -5.09 -17.87 -2.05
C LEU A 82 -5.28 -18.72 -0.78
N GLY A 83 -4.24 -19.43 -0.35
CA GLY A 83 -4.21 -20.14 0.94
C GLY A 83 -4.35 -19.16 2.12
N ARG A 84 -4.87 -19.62 3.27
CA ARG A 84 -5.21 -18.80 4.46
C ARG A 84 -4.09 -17.84 4.87
N LYS A 85 -2.86 -18.31 4.95
CA LYS A 85 -1.69 -17.51 5.33
C LYS A 85 -1.40 -16.42 4.30
N ARG A 86 -1.45 -16.74 3.00
CA ARG A 86 -1.27 -15.76 1.91
C ARG A 86 -2.36 -14.70 1.88
N ARG A 87 -3.62 -15.06 2.20
CA ARG A 87 -4.73 -14.09 2.32
C ARG A 87 -4.45 -13.05 3.40
N LEU A 88 -3.95 -13.50 4.55
CA LEU A 88 -3.60 -12.62 5.65
C LEU A 88 -2.48 -11.66 5.23
N TYR A 89 -1.39 -12.17 4.68
CA TYR A 89 -0.31 -11.33 4.17
C TYR A 89 -0.82 -10.31 3.14
N SER A 90 -1.57 -10.76 2.15
CA SER A 90 -2.16 -9.87 1.14
C SER A 90 -3.04 -8.79 1.78
N ALA A 91 -3.85 -9.15 2.78
CA ALA A 91 -4.69 -8.18 3.49
C ALA A 91 -3.87 -7.13 4.24
N LEU A 92 -2.80 -7.54 4.94
CA LEU A 92 -1.92 -6.63 5.69
C LEU A 92 -1.10 -5.72 4.78
N TYR A 93 -0.50 -6.28 3.71
CA TYR A 93 0.32 -5.52 2.76
C TYR A 93 -0.49 -4.50 1.94
N LEU A 94 -1.78 -4.70 1.77
CA LEU A 94 -2.67 -3.76 1.07
C LEU A 94 -3.23 -2.66 1.99
N VAL A 95 -2.90 -2.60 3.27
CA VAL A 95 -3.38 -1.57 4.20
C VAL A 95 -2.87 -0.18 3.85
N PRO A 96 -1.58 0.05 3.58
CA PRO A 96 -1.09 1.38 3.23
C PRO A 96 -1.80 1.94 1.99
N ARG A 97 -2.08 3.24 2.01
CA ARG A 97 -2.60 3.99 0.87
C ARG A 97 -1.48 4.83 0.28
N GLY A 98 -1.38 4.81 -1.03
CA GLY A 98 -0.36 5.58 -1.74
C GLY A 98 -0.72 7.07 -1.89
N GLU A 99 0.23 7.81 -2.41
CA GLU A 99 0.18 9.25 -2.67
C GLU A 99 -0.95 9.68 -3.61
N PHE A 100 -1.46 8.78 -4.45
CA PHE A 100 -2.60 9.08 -5.32
C PHE A 100 -3.84 9.56 -4.56
N ASN A 101 -4.04 9.12 -3.32
CA ASN A 101 -5.13 9.65 -2.50
C ASN A 101 -4.95 11.13 -2.18
N LEU A 102 -3.70 11.60 -2.03
CA LEU A 102 -3.41 13.02 -1.80
C LEU A 102 -3.72 13.83 -3.07
N VAL A 103 -3.39 13.31 -4.24
CA VAL A 103 -3.74 13.95 -5.53
C VAL A 103 -5.26 14.06 -5.67
N LEU A 104 -6.00 12.99 -5.36
CA LEU A 104 -7.46 13.01 -5.38
C LEU A 104 -8.02 14.00 -4.34
N GLY A 105 -7.41 14.07 -3.16
CA GLY A 105 -7.77 15.04 -2.12
C GLY A 105 -7.58 16.48 -2.57
N ALA A 106 -6.44 16.79 -3.18
CA ALA A 106 -6.15 18.13 -3.72
C ALA A 106 -7.13 18.53 -4.84
N LEU A 107 -7.44 17.60 -5.76
CA LEU A 107 -8.45 17.83 -6.80
C LEU A 107 -9.84 18.07 -6.20
N ALA A 108 -10.24 17.29 -5.20
CA ALA A 108 -11.53 17.44 -4.52
C ALA A 108 -11.62 18.78 -3.79
N LEU A 109 -10.53 19.21 -3.14
CA LEU A 109 -10.47 20.51 -2.48
C LEU A 109 -10.63 21.65 -3.48
N GLY A 110 -9.96 21.58 -4.62
CA GLY A 110 -10.08 22.56 -5.70
C GLY A 110 -11.47 22.64 -6.33
N GLN A 111 -12.28 21.60 -6.18
CA GLN A 111 -13.67 21.55 -6.61
C GLN A 111 -14.70 21.87 -5.51
N GLY A 112 -14.25 22.26 -4.32
CA GLY A 112 -15.13 22.64 -3.22
C GLY A 112 -15.63 21.46 -2.37
N TYR A 113 -14.93 20.31 -2.40
CA TYR A 113 -15.25 19.13 -1.57
C TYR A 113 -14.27 18.92 -0.42
N PRO A 114 -14.25 19.80 0.62
CA PRO A 114 -13.27 19.74 1.69
C PRO A 114 -13.32 18.45 2.52
N LEU A 115 -14.49 17.84 2.69
CA LEU A 115 -14.64 16.57 3.38
C LEU A 115 -13.86 15.45 2.68
N VAL A 116 -13.93 15.38 1.35
CA VAL A 116 -13.19 14.37 0.57
C VAL A 116 -11.69 14.58 0.71
N ALA A 117 -11.24 15.83 0.68
CA ALA A 117 -9.83 16.17 0.90
C ALA A 117 -9.36 15.76 2.31
N GLN A 118 -10.14 16.06 3.36
CA GLN A 118 -9.84 15.64 4.73
C GLN A 118 -9.72 14.12 4.85
N VAL A 119 -10.67 13.37 4.29
CA VAL A 119 -10.64 11.89 4.29
C VAL A 119 -9.40 11.37 3.57
N ALA A 120 -9.06 11.93 2.40
CA ALA A 120 -7.91 11.51 1.63
C ALA A 120 -6.59 11.71 2.38
N VAL A 121 -6.39 12.89 2.97
CA VAL A 121 -5.19 13.21 3.77
C VAL A 121 -5.10 12.33 5.00
N LEU A 122 -6.18 12.20 5.78
CA LEU A 122 -6.21 11.35 6.96
C LEU A 122 -5.96 9.88 6.64
N LEU A 123 -6.54 9.37 5.55
CA LEU A 123 -6.30 8.00 5.12
C LEU A 123 -4.82 7.74 4.88
N VAL A 124 -4.11 8.65 4.23
CA VAL A 124 -2.67 8.51 3.99
C VAL A 124 -1.89 8.59 5.30
N LEU A 125 -2.13 9.64 6.10
CA LEU A 125 -1.43 9.87 7.36
C LEU A 125 -1.60 8.73 8.37
N VAL A 126 -2.77 8.10 8.42
CA VAL A 126 -3.05 7.00 9.34
C VAL A 126 -2.64 5.65 8.74
N SER A 127 -2.93 5.41 7.46
CA SER A 127 -2.70 4.10 6.86
C SER A 127 -1.22 3.78 6.60
N ILE A 128 -0.36 4.78 6.38
CA ILE A 128 1.07 4.54 6.16
C ILE A 128 1.75 4.01 7.42
N PRO A 129 1.73 4.72 8.58
CA PRO A 129 2.36 4.19 9.80
C PRO A 129 1.69 2.92 10.31
N LEU A 130 0.36 2.83 10.23
CA LEU A 130 -0.36 1.61 10.59
C LEU A 130 0.05 0.45 9.69
N GLY A 131 0.13 0.65 8.39
CA GLY A 131 0.57 -0.35 7.44
C GLY A 131 2.01 -0.79 7.65
N ALA A 132 2.91 0.15 7.93
CA ALA A 132 4.31 -0.16 8.25
C ALA A 132 4.41 -1.05 9.49
N LEU A 133 3.64 -0.76 10.55
CA LEU A 133 3.55 -1.61 11.75
C LEU A 133 2.97 -2.98 11.44
N LEU A 134 1.85 -3.05 10.71
CA LEU A 134 1.22 -4.31 10.34
C LEU A 134 2.12 -5.18 9.45
N ILE A 135 2.86 -4.58 8.53
CA ILE A 135 3.83 -5.28 7.69
C ILE A 135 5.00 -5.81 8.55
N ARG A 136 5.52 -4.99 9.45
CA ARG A 136 6.60 -5.38 10.36
C ARG A 136 6.22 -6.59 11.21
N TYR A 137 5.02 -6.60 11.77
CA TYR A 137 4.54 -7.66 12.64
C TYR A 137 3.72 -8.74 11.89
N ALA A 138 3.68 -8.69 10.55
CA ALA A 138 2.94 -9.66 9.76
C ALA A 138 3.35 -11.13 10.00
N PRO A 139 4.66 -11.47 10.17
CA PRO A 139 5.07 -12.83 10.48
C PRO A 139 4.53 -13.35 11.82
N GLU A 140 4.61 -12.52 12.87
CA GLU A 140 4.11 -12.84 14.22
C GLU A 140 2.59 -13.01 14.22
N ILE A 141 1.88 -12.09 13.58
CA ILE A 141 0.42 -12.17 13.42
C ILE A 141 0.04 -13.44 12.64
N ALA A 142 0.77 -13.76 11.58
CA ALA A 142 0.52 -14.97 10.79
C ALA A 142 0.79 -16.26 11.57
N GLN A 143 1.82 -16.29 12.40
CA GLN A 143 2.13 -17.44 13.27
C GLN A 143 1.10 -17.58 14.39
N ALA A 144 0.62 -16.48 14.98
CA ALA A 144 -0.39 -16.52 16.03
C ALA A 144 -1.75 -17.00 15.50
N LEU A 145 -2.15 -16.54 14.30
CA LEU A 145 -3.45 -16.90 13.71
C LEU A 145 -3.43 -18.25 12.98
N TYR A 146 -2.29 -18.62 12.41
CA TYR A 146 -2.11 -19.86 11.63
C TYR A 146 -0.79 -20.55 12.04
N PRO A 147 -0.72 -21.13 13.25
CA PRO A 147 0.46 -21.86 13.67
C PRO A 147 0.71 -23.01 12.68
N GLU A 148 1.88 -23.01 12.05
CA GLU A 148 2.30 -24.15 11.22
C GLU A 148 2.48 -25.35 12.15
N ALA A 149 1.79 -26.44 11.85
CA ALA A 149 2.16 -27.74 12.45
C ALA A 149 3.66 -27.93 12.19
N ARG A 150 4.46 -28.05 13.27
CA ARG A 150 5.91 -28.31 13.17
C ARG A 150 6.11 -29.38 12.10
N PRO A 151 7.00 -29.17 11.12
CA PRO A 151 7.29 -30.20 10.14
C PRO A 151 7.67 -31.45 10.95
N ARG A 152 6.85 -32.50 10.85
CA ARG A 152 7.22 -33.80 11.36
C ARG A 152 8.61 -34.07 10.83
N LYS A 153 9.61 -34.10 11.71
CA LYS A 153 10.96 -34.60 11.39
C LYS A 153 10.71 -35.90 10.62
N ARG A 154 10.86 -35.89 9.30
CA ARG A 154 10.97 -37.09 8.52
C ARG A 154 12.14 -37.80 9.16
N ALA A 155 11.76 -38.81 9.98
CA ALA A 155 12.70 -39.64 10.68
C ALA A 155 13.77 -40.05 9.67
N LYS A 156 15.03 -39.85 10.04
CA LYS A 156 16.18 -40.59 9.53
C LYS A 156 15.87 -42.09 9.58
N ARG A 157 15.28 -42.56 8.53
CA ARG A 157 14.99 -43.99 8.36
C ARG A 157 15.31 -44.38 6.93
N ALA A 158 16.55 -44.12 6.52
CA ALA A 158 17.12 -44.64 5.29
C ALA A 158 18.66 -44.67 5.32
N GLU A 159 19.28 -44.60 6.51
CA GLU A 159 20.72 -44.88 6.62
C GLU A 159 20.87 -46.06 7.61
N GLY A 160 20.75 -47.23 7.13
CA GLY A 160 20.88 -48.44 7.95
C GLY A 160 20.42 -49.71 7.26
N SER A 161 20.74 -49.86 5.97
CA SER A 161 20.72 -51.16 5.35
C SER A 161 22.14 -51.54 4.93
N PRO A 162 22.85 -52.36 5.67
CA PRO A 162 24.13 -52.87 5.18
C PRO A 162 23.85 -53.85 4.04
N VAL A 163 24.44 -53.58 2.91
CA VAL A 163 24.57 -54.51 1.81
C VAL A 163 25.38 -55.70 2.27
N LYS A 164 24.79 -56.86 2.25
CA LYS A 164 25.49 -58.13 2.19
C LYS A 164 25.50 -58.61 0.74
#